data_e9c160a0f8187b1145fd9aa8dce76a7c
#
_entry.id   e9c160a0f8187b1145fd9aa8dce76a7c
#
_cell.length_a   1.000
_cell.length_b   1.000
_cell.length_c   1.000
_cell.angle_alpha   90.00
_cell.angle_beta   90.00
_cell.angle_gamma   90.00
#
_symmetry.space_group_name_H-M   'P 1'
#
loop_
_entity.id
_entity.type
_entity.pdbx_description
1 polymer ?
#
loop_
_entity_poly.entity_id
_entity_poly.type
_entity_poly.pdbx_seq_one_letter_code
_entity_poly.pdbx_strand_id
1 'polypeptide(L)'
;MLLLITGATGKVGTALIAKFLRDPRWGGARIRALCHSRGIAAHDRLEVFKGDIADRASVDRAMVGVTHVVHLATCKEVPETVMDVTVKGLFWLLEAFRQSPAAQQFILIGGDAGIGHFFYEHDGPITEATPHMAYPGCYALSKVLEEVMLEQFRIQYGINTCCLRAPWIMEKDDFRYTLSFGDDVFGGPDWKTLVTPELAAACRKDGTVPLLRDAHQRPLKRNFVHVDDLTDAILAALGNPAAKGRLYNISMDMPVDYGEVASYLRETRGLPSIDIQSAYHSNWLDNSRAKFELGWRPHYDLKKLIDAAWSYQRSADDPRKVWYPG
;
A
#
# COMPACT_ATOMS: atom_id res chain seq x y z
N MET A 1 3.77 24.92 -6.42
CA MET A 1 3.22 23.80 -5.63
C MET A 1 4.12 23.48 -4.47
N LEU A 2 3.58 23.33 -3.26
CA LEU A 2 4.26 22.71 -2.12
C LEU A 2 3.48 21.45 -1.75
N LEU A 3 4.09 20.29 -1.93
CA LEU A 3 3.51 18.98 -1.67
C LEU A 3 3.97 18.47 -0.30
N LEU A 4 3.05 18.30 0.64
CA LEU A 4 3.31 17.60 1.90
C LEU A 4 3.17 16.09 1.69
N ILE A 5 4.18 15.33 2.06
CA ILE A 5 4.14 13.86 2.08
C ILE A 5 4.32 13.40 3.52
N THR A 6 3.32 12.73 4.08
CA THR A 6 3.44 12.01 5.35
C THR A 6 3.84 10.57 5.10
N GLY A 7 4.45 9.90 6.08
CA GLY A 7 5.00 8.56 5.82
C GLY A 7 6.14 8.57 4.79
N ALA A 8 6.80 9.71 4.61
CA ALA A 8 7.81 9.98 3.59
C ALA A 8 9.00 9.00 3.60
N THR A 9 9.34 8.44 4.76
CA THR A 9 10.45 7.49 4.95
C THR A 9 10.05 6.02 4.77
N GLY A 10 8.77 5.77 4.47
CA GLY A 10 8.24 4.44 4.16
C GLY A 10 8.52 4.03 2.70
N LYS A 11 8.16 2.77 2.36
CA LYS A 11 8.31 2.18 1.02
C LYS A 11 7.72 3.11 -0.08
N VAL A 12 6.45 3.44 0.02
CA VAL A 12 5.76 4.28 -0.98
C VAL A 12 6.29 5.71 -0.95
N GLY A 13 6.55 6.28 0.25
CA GLY A 13 7.02 7.66 0.39
C GLY A 13 8.37 7.89 -0.27
N THR A 14 9.34 6.98 -0.06
CA THR A 14 10.67 7.09 -0.67
C THR A 14 10.62 6.93 -2.19
N ALA A 15 9.82 5.98 -2.69
CA ALA A 15 9.64 5.76 -4.12
C ALA A 15 8.93 6.97 -4.79
N LEU A 16 7.88 7.49 -4.17
CA LEU A 16 7.16 8.67 -4.66
C LEU A 16 8.06 9.90 -4.72
N ILE A 17 8.81 10.18 -3.66
CA ILE A 17 9.75 11.32 -3.62
C ILE A 17 10.78 11.21 -4.74
N ALA A 18 11.40 10.03 -4.88
CA ALA A 18 12.40 9.81 -5.93
C ALA A 18 11.82 9.98 -7.33
N LYS A 19 10.60 9.50 -7.57
CA LYS A 19 9.91 9.63 -8.87
C LYS A 19 9.48 11.07 -9.15
N PHE A 20 8.86 11.73 -8.17
CA PHE A 20 8.44 13.14 -8.26
C PHE A 20 9.60 14.09 -8.56
N LEU A 21 10.73 13.92 -7.89
CA LEU A 21 11.91 14.78 -8.09
C LEU A 21 12.55 14.61 -9.47
N ARG A 22 12.40 13.46 -10.10
CA ARG A 22 12.90 13.18 -11.47
C ARG A 22 11.94 13.59 -12.58
N ASP A 23 10.66 13.74 -12.26
CA ASP A 23 9.64 14.03 -13.26
C ASP A 23 9.64 15.53 -13.63
N PRO A 24 9.90 15.88 -14.92
CA PRO A 24 9.98 17.27 -15.36
C PRO A 24 8.66 18.05 -15.19
N ARG A 25 7.51 17.35 -15.17
CA ARG A 25 6.19 17.98 -14.93
C ARG A 25 6.16 18.75 -13.60
N TRP A 26 6.96 18.33 -12.63
CA TRP A 26 7.02 18.89 -11.28
C TRP A 26 8.28 19.71 -11.03
N GLY A 27 9.00 20.14 -12.08
CA GLY A 27 10.27 20.85 -11.96
C GLY A 27 10.26 22.11 -11.08
N GLY A 28 9.13 22.86 -11.08
CA GLY A 28 8.92 24.03 -10.23
C GLY A 28 8.29 23.76 -8.86
N ALA A 29 8.00 22.50 -8.53
CA ALA A 29 7.35 22.10 -7.29
C ALA A 29 8.37 21.70 -6.21
N ARG A 30 7.99 21.88 -4.94
CA ARG A 30 8.78 21.47 -3.77
C ARG A 30 8.01 20.43 -2.96
N ILE A 31 8.74 19.59 -2.25
CA ILE A 31 8.22 18.61 -1.31
C ILE A 31 8.55 19.06 0.11
N ARG A 32 7.59 18.92 1.02
CA ARG A 32 7.81 18.88 2.46
C ARG A 32 7.57 17.44 2.93
N ALA A 33 8.61 16.77 3.40
CA ALA A 33 8.54 15.41 3.92
C ALA A 33 8.35 15.44 5.44
N LEU A 34 7.19 15.04 5.92
CA LEU A 34 6.95 14.88 7.36
C LEU A 34 7.61 13.58 7.83
N CYS A 35 8.64 13.72 8.64
CA CYS A 35 9.45 12.63 9.17
C CYS A 35 9.37 12.60 10.69
N HIS A 36 9.01 11.44 11.28
CA HIS A 36 8.98 11.26 12.73
C HIS A 36 10.38 10.93 13.27
N SER A 37 10.81 9.69 13.21
CA SER A 37 12.06 9.20 13.79
C SER A 37 13.18 8.99 12.75
N ARG A 38 12.82 8.67 11.51
CA ARG A 38 13.78 8.40 10.43
C ARG A 38 14.00 9.62 9.58
N GLY A 39 15.23 9.79 9.08
CA GLY A 39 15.59 10.85 8.12
C GLY A 39 15.42 10.39 6.67
N ILE A 40 15.56 11.33 5.76
CA ILE A 40 15.60 11.13 4.32
C ILE A 40 16.77 11.94 3.75
N ALA A 41 17.36 11.51 2.63
CA ALA A 41 18.46 12.21 2.00
C ALA A 41 18.05 13.63 1.56
N ALA A 42 18.95 14.59 1.72
CA ALA A 42 18.72 15.97 1.35
C ALA A 42 18.61 16.14 -0.18
N HIS A 43 17.80 17.09 -0.61
CA HIS A 43 17.66 17.50 -2.00
C HIS A 43 17.17 18.96 -2.07
N ASP A 44 17.56 19.75 -3.06
CA ASP A 44 17.25 21.19 -3.13
C ASP A 44 15.75 21.50 -3.14
N ARG A 45 14.94 20.58 -3.69
CA ARG A 45 13.47 20.67 -3.72
C ARG A 45 12.78 19.89 -2.63
N LEU A 46 13.52 19.36 -1.65
CA LEU A 46 12.98 18.55 -0.55
C LEU A 46 13.31 19.18 0.80
N GLU A 47 12.30 19.66 1.48
CA GLU A 47 12.36 20.10 2.87
C GLU A 47 12.02 18.91 3.80
N VAL A 48 12.94 18.57 4.68
CA VAL A 48 12.70 17.57 5.73
C VAL A 48 12.12 18.28 6.94
N PHE A 49 10.85 17.99 7.24
CA PHE A 49 10.15 18.53 8.40
C PHE A 49 10.06 17.45 9.50
N LYS A 50 10.75 17.65 10.60
CA LYS A 50 10.65 16.76 11.77
C LYS A 50 9.37 17.06 12.54
N GLY A 51 8.53 16.02 12.74
CA GLY A 51 7.29 16.17 13.47
C GLY A 51 6.55 14.84 13.65
N ASP A 52 5.58 14.88 14.54
CA ASP A 52 4.69 13.76 14.81
C ASP A 52 3.29 14.06 14.27
N ILE A 53 2.73 13.13 13.51
CA ILE A 53 1.37 13.27 12.96
C ILE A 53 0.29 13.18 14.04
N ALA A 54 0.58 12.53 15.16
CA ALA A 54 -0.32 12.45 16.30
C ALA A 54 -0.38 13.76 17.12
N ASP A 55 0.60 14.67 16.93
CA ASP A 55 0.64 15.99 17.56
C ASP A 55 0.05 17.06 16.64
N ARG A 56 -1.08 17.64 17.05
CA ARG A 56 -1.76 18.69 16.30
C ARG A 56 -0.85 19.89 15.97
N ALA A 57 -0.10 20.36 16.93
CA ALA A 57 0.75 21.53 16.73
C ALA A 57 1.86 21.25 15.70
N SER A 58 2.34 20.02 15.65
CA SER A 58 3.28 19.55 14.62
C SER A 58 2.63 19.55 13.23
N VAL A 59 1.41 19.04 13.13
CA VAL A 59 0.65 19.03 11.88
C VAL A 59 0.33 20.44 11.40
N ASP A 60 -0.13 21.35 12.28
CA ASP A 60 -0.43 22.72 11.94
C ASP A 60 0.80 23.43 11.36
N ARG A 61 1.98 23.26 11.97
CA ARG A 61 3.25 23.81 11.44
C ARG A 61 3.66 23.17 10.10
N ALA A 62 3.48 21.85 9.95
CA ALA A 62 3.80 21.15 8.71
C ALA A 62 2.93 21.60 7.54
N MET A 63 1.71 22.02 7.80
CA MET A 63 0.72 22.45 6.80
C MET A 63 0.89 23.89 6.32
N VAL A 64 1.75 24.71 6.95
CA VAL A 64 1.98 26.11 6.55
C VAL A 64 2.43 26.21 5.09
N GLY A 65 1.63 26.86 4.24
CA GLY A 65 1.90 27.08 2.81
C GLY A 65 1.71 25.84 1.91
N VAL A 66 1.30 24.71 2.47
CA VAL A 66 1.06 23.47 1.72
C VAL A 66 -0.16 23.64 0.79
N THR A 67 0.02 23.21 -0.46
CA THR A 67 -1.04 23.24 -1.47
C THR A 67 -1.63 21.86 -1.74
N HIS A 68 -0.81 20.82 -1.65
CA HIS A 68 -1.21 19.43 -1.91
C HIS A 68 -0.69 18.52 -0.80
N VAL A 69 -1.47 17.52 -0.47
CA VAL A 69 -1.11 16.51 0.54
C VAL A 69 -1.19 15.12 -0.08
N VAL A 70 -0.16 14.29 0.12
CA VAL A 70 -0.20 12.85 -0.07
C VAL A 70 0.03 12.20 1.28
N HIS A 71 -1.04 11.59 1.81
CA HIS A 71 -1.03 10.98 3.13
C HIS A 71 -0.75 9.46 3.01
N LEU A 72 0.43 9.05 3.50
CA LEU A 72 0.92 7.67 3.50
C LEU A 72 1.20 7.13 4.92
N ALA A 73 1.20 8.02 5.93
CA ALA A 73 1.50 7.62 7.29
C ALA A 73 0.36 6.75 7.84
N THR A 74 0.70 5.59 8.33
CA THR A 74 -0.24 4.65 8.94
C THR A 74 0.48 3.82 10.00
N CYS A 75 -0.24 3.41 11.02
CA CYS A 75 0.17 2.40 11.97
C CYS A 75 -0.52 1.07 11.60
N LYS A 76 0.12 -0.04 11.94
CA LYS A 76 -0.41 -1.36 11.64
C LYS A 76 -1.14 -1.95 12.87
N GLU A 77 -1.09 -3.26 13.09
CA GLU A 77 -1.79 -3.97 14.17
C GLU A 77 -1.16 -3.68 15.56
N VAL A 78 -1.11 -2.39 15.94
CA VAL A 78 -0.63 -1.92 17.25
C VAL A 78 -1.76 -1.11 17.91
N PRO A 79 -2.65 -1.74 18.70
CA PRO A 79 -3.85 -1.11 19.27
C PRO A 79 -3.56 0.18 20.03
N GLU A 80 -2.41 0.26 20.71
CA GLU A 80 -2.00 1.38 21.55
C GLU A 80 -1.75 2.66 20.74
N THR A 81 -1.39 2.52 19.46
CA THR A 81 -0.96 3.67 18.65
C THR A 81 -1.74 3.86 17.36
N VAL A 82 -2.46 2.83 16.88
CA VAL A 82 -3.16 2.90 15.58
C VAL A 82 -4.17 4.03 15.52
N MET A 83 -4.93 4.26 16.60
CA MET A 83 -5.93 5.31 16.66
C MET A 83 -5.28 6.69 16.69
N ASP A 84 -4.18 6.87 17.42
CA ASP A 84 -3.47 8.14 17.48
C ASP A 84 -2.77 8.49 16.17
N VAL A 85 -2.06 7.53 15.58
CA VAL A 85 -1.27 7.77 14.37
C VAL A 85 -2.16 7.80 13.12
N THR A 86 -3.00 6.77 12.93
CA THR A 86 -3.74 6.60 11.68
C THR A 86 -5.01 7.46 11.67
N VAL A 87 -5.84 7.37 12.71
CA VAL A 87 -7.16 8.02 12.71
C VAL A 87 -7.06 9.48 13.14
N LYS A 88 -6.51 9.73 14.33
CA LYS A 88 -6.36 11.09 14.86
C LYS A 88 -5.38 11.92 14.04
N GLY A 89 -4.29 11.31 13.57
CA GLY A 89 -3.33 11.98 12.68
C GLY A 89 -3.95 12.43 11.37
N LEU A 90 -4.77 11.60 10.73
CA LEU A 90 -5.54 12.00 9.54
C LEU A 90 -6.53 13.13 9.87
N PHE A 91 -7.22 13.02 11.01
CA PHE A 91 -8.17 14.06 11.44
C PHE A 91 -7.48 15.43 11.57
N TRP A 92 -6.31 15.52 12.21
CA TRP A 92 -5.57 16.78 12.33
C TRP A 92 -5.13 17.33 10.97
N LEU A 93 -4.69 16.43 10.05
CA LEU A 93 -4.33 16.85 8.70
C LEU A 93 -5.52 17.41 7.92
N LEU A 94 -6.67 16.75 7.99
CA LEU A 94 -7.89 17.22 7.32
C LEU A 94 -8.40 18.53 7.93
N GLU A 95 -8.31 18.69 9.25
CA GLU A 95 -8.63 19.94 9.94
C GLU A 95 -7.72 21.10 9.50
N ALA A 96 -6.41 20.87 9.48
CA ALA A 96 -5.46 21.88 9.02
C ALA A 96 -5.62 22.17 7.51
N PHE A 97 -5.91 21.13 6.70
CA PHE A 97 -6.14 21.28 5.26
C PHE A 97 -7.38 22.16 4.96
N ARG A 98 -8.52 21.87 5.59
CA ARG A 98 -9.75 22.64 5.35
C ARG A 98 -9.67 24.11 5.78
N GLN A 99 -8.80 24.42 6.75
CA GLN A 99 -8.58 25.78 7.25
C GLN A 99 -7.53 26.56 6.45
N SER A 100 -6.76 25.89 5.61
CA SER A 100 -5.70 26.51 4.82
C SER A 100 -6.23 27.09 3.51
N PRO A 101 -6.11 28.41 3.27
CA PRO A 101 -6.55 29.03 2.02
C PRO A 101 -5.68 28.60 0.81
N ALA A 102 -4.51 28.05 1.05
CA ALA A 102 -3.60 27.57 0.00
C ALA A 102 -3.89 26.14 -0.44
N ALA A 103 -4.65 25.36 0.35
CA ALA A 103 -4.88 23.94 0.13
C ALA A 103 -5.75 23.69 -1.13
N GLN A 104 -5.30 22.79 -1.99
CA GLN A 104 -5.92 22.51 -3.28
C GLN A 104 -6.36 21.05 -3.45
N GLN A 105 -5.56 20.08 -2.97
CA GLN A 105 -5.89 18.67 -3.09
C GLN A 105 -5.30 17.83 -1.96
N PHE A 106 -6.10 16.89 -1.46
CA PHE A 106 -5.70 15.89 -0.46
C PHE A 106 -5.85 14.49 -1.05
N ILE A 107 -4.75 13.73 -1.14
CA ILE A 107 -4.72 12.34 -1.58
C ILE A 107 -4.42 11.44 -0.39
N LEU A 108 -5.33 10.53 -0.09
CA LEU A 108 -5.16 9.47 0.90
C LEU A 108 -4.76 8.16 0.21
N ILE A 109 -3.78 7.45 0.74
CA ILE A 109 -3.54 6.06 0.36
C ILE A 109 -4.28 5.15 1.34
N GLY A 110 -5.47 4.71 0.91
CA GLY A 110 -6.29 3.73 1.59
C GLY A 110 -5.75 2.30 1.45
N GLY A 111 -6.50 1.33 1.93
CA GLY A 111 -6.12 -0.07 1.85
C GLY A 111 -7.31 -1.01 1.68
N ASP A 112 -7.10 -2.13 0.98
CA ASP A 112 -8.11 -3.19 0.79
C ASP A 112 -8.49 -3.92 2.08
N ALA A 113 -7.77 -3.67 3.17
CA ALA A 113 -8.12 -4.13 4.51
C ALA A 113 -9.52 -3.67 4.95
N GLY A 114 -9.93 -2.47 4.55
CA GLY A 114 -11.25 -1.90 4.87
C GLY A 114 -12.43 -2.58 4.15
N ILE A 115 -12.15 -3.43 3.18
CA ILE A 115 -13.15 -4.21 2.42
C ILE A 115 -12.98 -5.71 2.62
N GLY A 116 -12.27 -6.12 3.69
CA GLY A 116 -12.16 -7.52 4.10
C GLY A 116 -11.01 -8.29 3.47
N HIS A 117 -10.26 -7.71 2.53
CA HIS A 117 -9.13 -8.36 1.89
C HIS A 117 -9.51 -9.80 1.44
N PHE A 118 -8.75 -10.84 1.77
CA PHE A 118 -9.06 -12.24 1.46
C PHE A 118 -9.80 -12.99 2.60
N PHE A 119 -10.21 -12.28 3.65
CA PHE A 119 -10.91 -12.89 4.79
C PHE A 119 -12.38 -13.21 4.52
N TYR A 120 -12.98 -12.52 3.57
CA TYR A 120 -14.39 -12.68 3.24
C TYR A 120 -14.60 -13.01 1.77
N GLU A 121 -15.67 -13.76 1.50
CA GLU A 121 -16.10 -14.07 0.14
C GLU A 121 -16.82 -12.86 -0.48
N HIS A 122 -16.59 -12.66 -1.76
CA HIS A 122 -17.27 -11.65 -2.58
C HIS A 122 -17.89 -12.31 -3.81
N ASP A 123 -19.10 -11.94 -4.13
CA ASP A 123 -19.85 -12.51 -5.27
C ASP A 123 -19.27 -12.17 -6.65
N GLY A 124 -18.34 -11.21 -6.70
CA GLY A 124 -17.71 -10.75 -7.95
C GLY A 124 -16.54 -9.82 -7.68
N PRO A 125 -16.06 -9.12 -8.71
CA PRO A 125 -14.99 -8.14 -8.56
C PRO A 125 -15.35 -7.05 -7.56
N ILE A 126 -14.41 -6.73 -6.68
CA ILE A 126 -14.57 -5.68 -5.68
C ILE A 126 -14.39 -4.32 -6.35
N THR A 127 -15.45 -3.55 -6.42
CA THR A 127 -15.45 -2.19 -6.95
C THR A 127 -15.31 -1.15 -5.82
N GLU A 128 -15.19 0.11 -6.20
CA GLU A 128 -15.16 1.20 -5.23
C GLU A 128 -16.51 1.44 -4.52
N ALA A 129 -17.59 0.84 -5.04
CA ALA A 129 -18.91 0.88 -4.41
C ALA A 129 -19.13 -0.28 -3.42
N THR A 130 -18.20 -1.23 -3.33
CA THR A 130 -18.30 -2.34 -2.37
C THR A 130 -18.29 -1.78 -0.95
N PRO A 131 -19.26 -2.18 -0.09
CA PRO A 131 -19.34 -1.71 1.29
C PRO A 131 -18.11 -2.04 2.10
N HIS A 132 -17.80 -1.20 3.09
CA HIS A 132 -16.77 -1.49 4.06
C HIS A 132 -17.08 -2.75 4.85
N MET A 133 -16.08 -3.62 4.98
CA MET A 133 -16.16 -4.87 5.74
C MET A 133 -14.76 -5.23 6.24
N ALA A 134 -14.32 -4.54 7.30
CA ALA A 134 -12.98 -4.76 7.86
C ALA A 134 -12.82 -6.20 8.36
N TYR A 135 -11.69 -6.83 8.06
CA TYR A 135 -11.33 -8.09 8.74
C TYR A 135 -11.00 -7.83 10.23
N PRO A 136 -11.02 -8.88 11.09
CA PRO A 136 -10.69 -8.69 12.51
C PRO A 136 -9.26 -8.15 12.70
N GLY A 137 -9.16 -6.92 13.21
CA GLY A 137 -7.90 -6.22 13.45
C GLY A 137 -8.07 -4.71 13.54
N CYS A 138 -7.22 -4.06 14.31
CA CYS A 138 -7.30 -2.61 14.51
C CYS A 138 -6.83 -1.84 13.25
N TYR A 139 -5.91 -2.42 12.48
CA TYR A 139 -5.47 -1.83 11.22
C TYR A 139 -6.63 -1.79 10.20
N ALA A 140 -7.33 -2.90 10.00
CA ALA A 140 -8.44 -2.95 9.05
C ALA A 140 -9.56 -1.97 9.44
N LEU A 141 -9.90 -1.90 10.73
CA LEU A 141 -10.83 -0.89 11.26
C LEU A 141 -10.34 0.53 10.95
N SER A 142 -9.07 0.82 11.18
CA SER A 142 -8.52 2.15 10.93
C SER A 142 -8.63 2.54 9.44
N LYS A 143 -8.49 1.59 8.51
CA LYS A 143 -8.64 1.84 7.07
C LYS A 143 -10.08 2.18 6.67
N VAL A 144 -11.08 1.59 7.33
CA VAL A 144 -12.48 2.02 7.18
C VAL A 144 -12.68 3.44 7.68
N LEU A 145 -12.17 3.75 8.88
CA LEU A 145 -12.32 5.07 9.48
C LEU A 145 -11.65 6.18 8.65
N GLU A 146 -10.49 5.89 8.04
CA GLU A 146 -9.82 6.83 7.14
C GLU A 146 -10.69 7.18 5.92
N GLU A 147 -11.24 6.20 5.22
CA GLU A 147 -12.07 6.43 4.03
C GLU A 147 -13.37 7.17 4.38
N VAL A 148 -14.04 6.75 5.46
CA VAL A 148 -15.26 7.41 5.94
C VAL A 148 -14.99 8.85 6.35
N MET A 149 -13.91 9.10 7.08
CA MET A 149 -13.52 10.44 7.52
C MET A 149 -13.22 11.35 6.31
N LEU A 150 -12.46 10.86 5.34
CA LEU A 150 -12.14 11.59 4.11
C LEU A 150 -13.41 11.98 3.36
N GLU A 151 -14.36 11.05 3.21
CA GLU A 151 -15.64 11.31 2.55
C GLU A 151 -16.47 12.35 3.31
N GLN A 152 -16.59 12.23 4.64
CA GLN A 152 -17.35 13.15 5.46
C GLN A 152 -16.77 14.57 5.44
N PHE A 153 -15.45 14.71 5.46
CA PHE A 153 -14.83 16.04 5.30
C PHE A 153 -15.13 16.64 3.93
N ARG A 154 -15.15 15.85 2.87
CA ARG A 154 -15.55 16.30 1.54
C ARG A 154 -17.01 16.77 1.53
N ILE A 155 -17.92 16.02 2.13
CA ILE A 155 -19.35 16.34 2.19
C ILE A 155 -19.59 17.61 3.01
N GLN A 156 -18.99 17.71 4.20
CA GLN A 156 -19.23 18.80 5.13
C GLN A 156 -18.58 20.12 4.69
N TYR A 157 -17.39 20.06 4.09
CA TYR A 157 -16.57 21.24 3.85
C TYR A 157 -16.25 21.48 2.37
N GLY A 158 -16.67 20.60 1.46
CA GLY A 158 -16.47 20.76 0.02
C GLY A 158 -15.00 20.68 -0.43
N ILE A 159 -14.09 20.18 0.43
CA ILE A 159 -12.66 20.08 0.11
C ILE A 159 -12.39 19.05 -0.99
N ASN A 160 -11.34 19.28 -1.75
CA ASN A 160 -10.92 18.37 -2.81
C ASN A 160 -10.10 17.19 -2.24
N THR A 161 -10.73 16.05 -2.14
CA THR A 161 -10.11 14.81 -1.64
C THR A 161 -10.12 13.73 -2.71
N CYS A 162 -9.16 12.81 -2.63
CA CYS A 162 -9.08 11.59 -3.43
C CYS A 162 -8.56 10.46 -2.55
N CYS A 163 -9.12 9.25 -2.69
CA CYS A 163 -8.59 8.05 -2.05
C CYS A 163 -8.08 7.06 -3.11
N LEU A 164 -6.86 6.57 -2.94
CA LEU A 164 -6.28 5.48 -3.73
C LEU A 164 -6.18 4.24 -2.85
N ARG A 165 -7.11 3.31 -3.00
CA ARG A 165 -7.14 2.06 -2.23
C ARG A 165 -6.17 1.07 -2.83
N ALA A 166 -5.09 0.77 -2.13
CA ALA A 166 -4.05 -0.14 -2.56
C ALA A 166 -4.12 -1.47 -1.80
N PRO A 167 -3.96 -2.61 -2.49
CA PRO A 167 -3.75 -3.90 -1.85
C PRO A 167 -2.32 -4.03 -1.33
N TRP A 168 -1.80 -5.23 -1.17
CA TRP A 168 -0.45 -5.45 -0.68
C TRP A 168 0.61 -4.91 -1.66
N ILE A 169 1.41 -3.95 -1.20
CA ILE A 169 2.37 -3.22 -2.01
C ILE A 169 3.72 -3.93 -2.02
N MET A 170 4.20 -4.31 -3.20
CA MET A 170 5.46 -5.00 -3.42
C MET A 170 6.53 -4.09 -4.02
N GLU A 171 7.78 -4.29 -3.59
CA GLU A 171 8.97 -3.72 -4.21
C GLU A 171 10.14 -4.71 -4.13
N LYS A 172 11.14 -4.54 -4.98
CA LYS A 172 12.38 -5.31 -4.86
C LYS A 172 12.10 -6.83 -4.82
N ASP A 173 12.64 -7.54 -3.83
CA ASP A 173 12.42 -8.97 -3.62
C ASP A 173 11.27 -9.31 -2.66
N ASP A 174 10.42 -8.35 -2.33
CA ASP A 174 9.31 -8.55 -1.38
C ASP A 174 8.44 -9.76 -1.75
N PHE A 175 8.04 -9.87 -3.03
CA PHE A 175 7.18 -10.95 -3.46
C PHE A 175 7.84 -12.34 -3.29
N ARG A 176 9.12 -12.46 -3.62
CA ARG A 176 9.90 -13.68 -3.36
C ARG A 176 9.91 -14.02 -1.88
N TYR A 177 10.06 -12.99 -1.06
CA TYR A 177 10.15 -13.16 0.38
C TYR A 177 8.82 -13.54 1.02
N THR A 178 7.70 -13.03 0.51
CA THR A 178 6.36 -13.45 0.95
C THR A 178 6.08 -14.93 0.73
N LEU A 179 6.82 -15.58 -0.14
CA LEU A 179 6.68 -17.01 -0.46
C LEU A 179 7.72 -17.88 0.25
N SER A 180 8.49 -17.35 1.18
CA SER A 180 9.54 -18.12 1.85
C SER A 180 9.07 -18.69 3.19
N PHE A 181 9.60 -19.87 3.55
CA PHE A 181 9.46 -20.48 4.87
C PHE A 181 10.56 -20.00 5.84
N GLY A 182 11.09 -18.79 5.64
CA GLY A 182 12.11 -18.18 6.48
C GLY A 182 11.64 -17.81 7.88
N ASP A 183 12.58 -17.36 8.72
CA ASP A 183 12.27 -16.97 10.10
C ASP A 183 11.61 -15.58 10.18
N ASP A 184 11.96 -14.72 9.24
CA ASP A 184 11.36 -13.40 9.16
C ASP A 184 9.98 -13.48 8.50
N VAL A 185 8.98 -12.89 9.07
CA VAL A 185 7.62 -12.81 8.51
C VAL A 185 7.44 -11.49 7.79
N PHE A 186 7.06 -11.57 6.51
CA PHE A 186 6.74 -10.39 5.73
C PHE A 186 5.25 -10.36 5.37
N GLY A 187 4.44 -9.95 6.31
CA GLY A 187 2.99 -10.00 6.20
C GLY A 187 2.47 -11.44 6.12
N GLY A 188 1.25 -11.67 6.50
CA GLY A 188 0.72 -13.04 6.64
C GLY A 188 0.39 -13.71 5.31
N PRO A 189 0.17 -15.03 5.30
CA PRO A 189 0.31 -15.86 6.49
C PRO A 189 1.76 -16.22 6.78
N ASP A 190 2.05 -16.50 8.05
CA ASP A 190 3.31 -17.15 8.43
C ASP A 190 3.24 -18.63 8.06
N TRP A 191 3.86 -18.99 6.93
CA TRP A 191 3.79 -20.35 6.36
C TRP A 191 4.24 -21.45 7.34
N LYS A 192 5.16 -21.13 8.23
CA LYS A 192 5.66 -22.08 9.25
C LYS A 192 4.56 -22.55 10.20
N THR A 193 3.55 -21.72 10.44
CA THR A 193 2.45 -22.05 11.35
C THR A 193 1.36 -22.91 10.70
N LEU A 194 1.40 -23.02 9.37
CA LEU A 194 0.42 -23.77 8.57
C LEU A 194 0.88 -25.17 8.18
N VAL A 195 2.11 -25.55 8.56
CA VAL A 195 2.72 -26.84 8.31
C VAL A 195 3.46 -27.33 9.56
N THR A 196 3.92 -28.60 9.58
CA THR A 196 4.74 -29.08 10.70
C THR A 196 6.14 -28.43 10.67
N PRO A 197 6.84 -28.32 11.83
CA PRO A 197 8.19 -27.76 11.87
C PRO A 197 9.20 -28.46 10.96
N GLU A 198 9.12 -29.79 10.85
CA GLU A 198 9.97 -30.61 10.00
C GLU A 198 9.74 -30.27 8.52
N LEU A 199 8.47 -30.12 8.13
CA LEU A 199 8.10 -29.78 6.77
C LEU A 199 8.49 -28.34 6.43
N ALA A 200 8.34 -27.40 7.37
CA ALA A 200 8.79 -26.02 7.19
C ALA A 200 10.31 -25.94 6.97
N ALA A 201 11.09 -26.73 7.75
CA ALA A 201 12.54 -26.80 7.60
C ALA A 201 12.96 -27.40 6.24
N ALA A 202 12.28 -28.46 5.77
CA ALA A 202 12.49 -29.03 4.46
C ALA A 202 12.16 -28.04 3.33
N CYS A 203 11.00 -27.39 3.39
CA CYS A 203 10.58 -26.35 2.42
C CYS A 203 11.60 -25.20 2.35
N ARG A 204 12.09 -24.76 3.50
CA ARG A 204 13.11 -23.70 3.57
C ARG A 204 14.41 -24.13 2.87
N LYS A 205 14.88 -25.37 3.11
CA LYS A 205 16.09 -25.91 2.53
C LYS A 205 16.00 -26.04 1.02
N ASP A 206 14.88 -26.52 0.52
CA ASP A 206 14.69 -26.83 -0.90
C ASP A 206 14.16 -25.64 -1.72
N GLY A 207 13.90 -24.50 -1.06
CA GLY A 207 13.31 -23.33 -1.71
C GLY A 207 11.86 -23.56 -2.17
N THR A 208 11.17 -24.52 -1.54
CA THR A 208 9.77 -24.84 -1.84
C THR A 208 8.88 -23.62 -1.58
N VAL A 209 7.98 -23.33 -2.51
CA VAL A 209 7.04 -22.21 -2.38
C VAL A 209 5.63 -22.70 -2.00
N PRO A 210 4.86 -21.91 -1.22
CA PRO A 210 3.50 -22.28 -0.88
C PRO A 210 2.56 -22.12 -2.10
N LEU A 211 1.75 -23.14 -2.37
CA LEU A 211 0.57 -23.05 -3.20
C LEU A 211 -0.63 -22.98 -2.26
N LEU A 212 -1.04 -21.77 -1.93
CA LEU A 212 -2.16 -21.56 -1.01
C LEU A 212 -3.48 -21.89 -1.70
N ARG A 213 -4.30 -22.72 -1.04
CA ARG A 213 -5.65 -23.06 -1.46
C ARG A 213 -6.67 -22.22 -0.70
N ASP A 214 -7.69 -21.75 -1.41
CA ASP A 214 -8.82 -21.03 -0.81
C ASP A 214 -9.79 -21.99 -0.09
N ALA A 215 -10.84 -21.45 0.54
CA ALA A 215 -11.86 -22.23 1.25
C ALA A 215 -12.58 -23.24 0.34
N HIS A 216 -12.53 -23.04 -0.98
CA HIS A 216 -13.11 -23.95 -1.98
C HIS A 216 -12.08 -24.90 -2.60
N GLN A 217 -10.90 -25.05 -2.00
CA GLN A 217 -9.81 -25.94 -2.46
C GLN A 217 -9.19 -25.54 -3.82
N ARG A 218 -9.47 -24.35 -4.32
CA ARG A 218 -8.86 -23.81 -5.54
C ARG A 218 -7.62 -23.01 -5.17
N PRO A 219 -6.66 -22.82 -6.08
CA PRO A 219 -5.57 -21.87 -5.85
C PRO A 219 -6.11 -20.50 -5.45
N LEU A 220 -5.61 -19.95 -4.33
CA LEU A 220 -6.06 -18.65 -3.84
C LEU A 220 -5.65 -17.56 -4.83
N LYS A 221 -6.56 -16.61 -5.04
CA LYS A 221 -6.29 -15.38 -5.79
C LYS A 221 -6.27 -14.19 -4.85
N ARG A 222 -5.18 -13.42 -4.90
CA ARG A 222 -4.94 -12.28 -4.01
C ARG A 222 -4.44 -11.06 -4.78
N ASN A 223 -4.88 -9.87 -4.36
CA ASN A 223 -4.49 -8.63 -5.01
C ASN A 223 -3.14 -8.12 -4.53
N PHE A 224 -2.36 -7.60 -5.48
CA PHE A 224 -1.08 -6.93 -5.26
C PHE A 224 -0.97 -5.70 -6.15
N VAL A 225 -0.06 -4.80 -5.78
CA VAL A 225 0.38 -3.70 -6.63
C VAL A 225 1.89 -3.50 -6.45
N HIS A 226 2.61 -3.24 -7.54
CA HIS A 226 4.01 -2.84 -7.43
C HIS A 226 4.11 -1.37 -7.00
N VAL A 227 5.12 -1.02 -6.20
CA VAL A 227 5.30 0.34 -5.69
C VAL A 227 5.43 1.38 -6.81
N ASP A 228 6.03 1.01 -7.95
CA ASP A 228 6.15 1.88 -9.11
C ASP A 228 4.78 2.20 -9.72
N ASP A 229 3.91 1.19 -9.85
CA ASP A 229 2.55 1.38 -10.37
C ASP A 229 1.70 2.23 -9.42
N LEU A 230 1.83 2.01 -8.10
CA LEU A 230 1.13 2.83 -7.12
C LEU A 230 1.61 4.29 -7.15
N THR A 231 2.92 4.52 -7.25
CA THR A 231 3.44 5.89 -7.36
C THR A 231 3.05 6.56 -8.67
N ASP A 232 2.93 5.82 -9.76
CA ASP A 232 2.37 6.34 -11.02
C ASP A 232 0.89 6.71 -10.87
N ALA A 233 0.08 5.92 -10.15
CA ALA A 233 -1.30 6.27 -9.84
C ALA A 233 -1.40 7.54 -8.99
N ILE A 234 -0.53 7.70 -7.98
CA ILE A 234 -0.47 8.93 -7.17
C ILE A 234 -0.16 10.15 -8.06
N LEU A 235 0.84 10.04 -8.94
CA LEU A 235 1.21 11.13 -9.85
C LEU A 235 0.16 11.41 -10.94
N ALA A 236 -0.63 10.40 -11.34
CA ALA A 236 -1.75 10.56 -12.25
C ALA A 236 -2.96 11.26 -11.59
N ALA A 237 -3.15 11.03 -10.29
CA ALA A 237 -4.21 11.69 -9.51
C ALA A 237 -3.82 13.10 -9.05
N LEU A 238 -2.52 13.38 -8.88
CA LEU A 238 -2.02 14.66 -8.36
C LEU A 238 -2.29 15.80 -9.35
N GLY A 239 -3.07 16.79 -8.92
CA GLY A 239 -3.49 17.91 -9.74
C GLY A 239 -4.54 17.57 -10.81
N ASN A 240 -5.03 16.33 -10.86
CA ASN A 240 -6.01 15.88 -11.84
C ASN A 240 -7.45 16.21 -11.39
N PRO A 241 -8.19 17.03 -12.15
CA PRO A 241 -9.59 17.37 -11.81
C PRO A 241 -10.52 16.13 -11.74
N ALA A 242 -10.26 15.08 -12.52
CA ALA A 242 -11.05 13.85 -12.49
C ALA A 242 -10.94 13.11 -11.15
N ALA A 243 -9.86 13.32 -10.40
CA ALA A 243 -9.64 12.69 -9.09
C ALA A 243 -10.50 13.31 -7.98
N LYS A 244 -11.11 14.48 -8.20
CA LYS A 244 -11.85 15.21 -7.16
C LYS A 244 -13.02 14.40 -6.61
N GLY A 245 -13.00 14.10 -5.32
CA GLY A 245 -14.06 13.38 -4.61
C GLY A 245 -14.16 11.90 -4.99
N ARG A 246 -13.09 11.33 -5.56
CA ARG A 246 -13.09 9.97 -6.05
C ARG A 246 -12.32 9.01 -5.12
N LEU A 247 -12.75 7.77 -5.15
CA LEU A 247 -12.04 6.61 -4.65
C LEU A 247 -11.68 5.73 -5.85
N TYR A 248 -10.46 5.20 -5.87
CA TYR A 248 -9.96 4.30 -6.91
C TYR A 248 -9.30 3.08 -6.30
N ASN A 249 -9.60 1.88 -6.83
CA ASN A 249 -8.81 0.69 -6.56
C ASN A 249 -7.56 0.71 -7.44
N ILE A 250 -6.39 0.58 -6.81
CA ILE A 250 -5.07 0.62 -7.48
C ILE A 250 -4.38 -0.72 -7.28
N SER A 251 -4.56 -1.63 -8.23
CA SER A 251 -4.03 -3.00 -8.20
C SER A 251 -3.50 -3.41 -9.58
N MET A 252 -2.79 -4.53 -9.65
CA MET A 252 -2.54 -5.20 -10.94
C MET A 252 -3.88 -5.53 -11.63
N ASP A 253 -3.87 -5.70 -12.94
CA ASP A 253 -5.08 -5.97 -13.73
C ASP A 253 -5.76 -7.28 -13.33
N MET A 254 -4.96 -8.27 -12.95
CA MET A 254 -5.44 -9.56 -12.47
C MET A 254 -4.89 -9.84 -11.08
N PRO A 255 -5.66 -10.47 -10.19
CA PRO A 255 -5.14 -10.95 -8.94
C PRO A 255 -4.05 -12.00 -9.19
N VAL A 256 -3.10 -12.10 -8.28
CA VAL A 256 -2.08 -13.16 -8.29
C VAL A 256 -2.74 -14.49 -7.92
N ASP A 257 -2.69 -15.44 -8.84
CA ASP A 257 -3.13 -16.82 -8.64
C ASP A 257 -1.94 -17.66 -8.15
N TYR A 258 -2.04 -18.23 -6.95
CA TYR A 258 -0.94 -19.03 -6.36
C TYR A 258 -0.64 -20.30 -7.15
N GLY A 259 -1.59 -20.82 -7.93
CA GLY A 259 -1.35 -21.94 -8.85
C GLY A 259 -0.48 -21.52 -10.05
N GLU A 260 -0.75 -20.34 -10.63
CA GLU A 260 0.08 -19.78 -11.69
C GLU A 260 1.49 -19.43 -11.16
N VAL A 261 1.61 -18.89 -9.94
CA VAL A 261 2.89 -18.65 -9.27
C VAL A 261 3.71 -19.95 -9.18
N ALA A 262 3.10 -21.01 -8.63
CA ALA A 262 3.76 -22.31 -8.45
C ALA A 262 4.20 -22.90 -9.80
N SER A 263 3.34 -22.83 -10.83
CA SER A 263 3.66 -23.32 -12.17
C SER A 263 4.80 -22.55 -12.80
N TYR A 264 4.72 -21.22 -12.78
CA TYR A 264 5.76 -20.37 -13.38
C TYR A 264 7.12 -20.51 -12.69
N LEU A 265 7.16 -20.61 -11.36
CA LEU A 265 8.39 -20.82 -10.62
C LEU A 265 8.99 -22.20 -10.85
N ARG A 266 8.17 -23.24 -10.99
CA ARG A 266 8.63 -24.57 -11.35
C ARG A 266 9.24 -24.60 -12.76
N GLU A 267 8.57 -24.01 -13.74
CA GLU A 267 9.00 -23.97 -15.13
C GLU A 267 10.27 -23.15 -15.36
N THR A 268 10.38 -21.99 -14.71
CA THR A 268 11.44 -21.03 -14.98
C THR A 268 12.64 -21.16 -14.03
N ARG A 269 12.45 -21.75 -12.83
CA ARG A 269 13.46 -21.81 -11.76
C ARG A 269 13.61 -23.18 -11.11
N GLY A 270 12.82 -24.16 -11.52
CA GLY A 270 12.85 -25.50 -10.95
C GLY A 270 12.42 -25.58 -9.48
N LEU A 271 11.73 -24.56 -8.96
CA LEU A 271 11.32 -24.53 -7.56
C LEU A 271 10.11 -25.42 -7.33
N PRO A 272 10.15 -26.33 -6.34
CA PRO A 272 8.99 -27.12 -5.98
C PRO A 272 7.93 -26.28 -5.25
N SER A 273 6.70 -26.78 -5.21
CA SER A 273 5.62 -26.16 -4.47
C SER A 273 4.93 -27.16 -3.55
N ILE A 274 4.32 -26.65 -2.47
CA ILE A 274 3.51 -27.43 -1.54
C ILE A 274 2.12 -26.83 -1.39
N ASP A 275 1.11 -27.69 -1.45
CA ASP A 275 -0.29 -27.28 -1.22
C ASP A 275 -0.52 -26.97 0.28
N ILE A 276 -1.04 -25.76 0.56
CA ILE A 276 -1.41 -25.34 1.89
C ILE A 276 -2.88 -24.93 1.88
N GLN A 277 -3.70 -25.63 2.68
CA GLN A 277 -5.12 -25.34 2.82
C GLN A 277 -5.34 -24.12 3.71
N SER A 278 -6.33 -23.30 3.35
CA SER A 278 -6.72 -22.17 4.18
C SER A 278 -8.25 -21.96 4.18
N ALA A 279 -8.72 -21.13 5.11
CA ALA A 279 -10.08 -20.63 5.16
C ALA A 279 -10.27 -19.31 4.41
N TYR A 280 -9.27 -18.86 3.67
CA TYR A 280 -9.33 -17.60 2.94
C TYR A 280 -10.14 -17.70 1.64
N HIS A 281 -10.57 -16.56 1.13
CA HIS A 281 -11.37 -16.45 -0.08
C HIS A 281 -10.61 -15.69 -1.17
N SER A 282 -10.71 -16.24 -2.39
CA SER A 282 -10.17 -15.57 -3.57
C SER A 282 -10.96 -14.30 -3.86
N ASN A 283 -10.28 -13.21 -4.21
CA ASN A 283 -10.95 -11.97 -4.60
C ASN A 283 -10.19 -11.24 -5.72
N TRP A 284 -10.85 -10.24 -6.30
CA TRP A 284 -10.31 -9.42 -7.37
C TRP A 284 -10.74 -7.97 -7.19
N LEU A 285 -9.78 -7.06 -7.09
CA LEU A 285 -10.02 -5.62 -7.11
C LEU A 285 -10.17 -5.14 -8.56
N ASP A 286 -11.32 -4.61 -8.89
CA ASP A 286 -11.54 -3.95 -10.17
C ASP A 286 -10.89 -2.56 -10.18
N ASN A 287 -9.88 -2.37 -11.02
CA ASN A 287 -9.15 -1.11 -11.20
C ASN A 287 -9.63 -0.32 -12.44
N SER A 288 -10.74 -0.71 -13.05
CA SER A 288 -11.23 -0.13 -14.31
C SER A 288 -11.51 1.37 -14.20
N ARG A 289 -12.01 1.84 -13.05
CA ARG A 289 -12.24 3.26 -12.81
C ARG A 289 -10.95 4.08 -12.88
N ALA A 290 -9.87 3.62 -12.24
CA ALA A 290 -8.58 4.30 -12.27
C ALA A 290 -8.02 4.35 -13.70
N LYS A 291 -8.14 3.25 -14.45
CA LYS A 291 -7.71 3.19 -15.86
C LYS A 291 -8.48 4.16 -16.74
N PHE A 292 -9.78 4.27 -16.53
CA PHE A 292 -10.65 5.09 -17.37
C PHE A 292 -10.57 6.57 -17.02
N GLU A 293 -10.67 6.94 -15.73
CA GLU A 293 -10.76 8.33 -15.31
C GLU A 293 -9.38 9.01 -15.15
N LEU A 294 -8.35 8.27 -14.68
CA LEU A 294 -6.99 8.82 -14.49
C LEU A 294 -6.07 8.56 -15.69
N GLY A 295 -6.46 7.70 -16.63
CA GLY A 295 -5.57 7.23 -17.70
C GLY A 295 -4.40 6.38 -17.19
N TRP A 296 -4.46 5.95 -15.94
CA TRP A 296 -3.44 5.11 -15.31
C TRP A 296 -3.60 3.65 -15.74
N ARG A 297 -2.48 2.93 -15.86
CA ARG A 297 -2.45 1.48 -16.08
C ARG A 297 -1.29 0.85 -15.33
N PRO A 298 -1.47 -0.34 -14.71
CA PRO A 298 -0.35 -1.04 -14.10
C PRO A 298 0.59 -1.56 -15.19
N HIS A 299 1.90 -1.48 -14.92
CA HIS A 299 2.96 -2.03 -15.77
C HIS A 299 3.34 -3.45 -15.36
N TYR A 300 3.10 -3.81 -14.09
CA TYR A 300 3.40 -5.12 -13.54
C TYR A 300 2.21 -6.06 -13.72
N ASP A 301 2.53 -7.23 -14.23
CA ASP A 301 1.71 -8.45 -14.19
C ASP A 301 2.39 -9.49 -13.29
N LEU A 302 1.78 -10.68 -13.16
CA LEU A 302 2.32 -11.75 -12.34
C LEU A 302 3.76 -12.11 -12.71
N LYS A 303 4.06 -12.28 -14.00
CA LYS A 303 5.38 -12.71 -14.46
C LYS A 303 6.44 -11.65 -14.18
N LYS A 304 6.15 -10.39 -14.50
CA LYS A 304 7.06 -9.27 -14.20
C LYS A 304 7.28 -9.11 -12.70
N LEU A 305 6.25 -9.30 -11.88
CA LEU A 305 6.36 -9.23 -10.42
C LEU A 305 7.31 -10.32 -9.90
N ILE A 306 7.15 -11.56 -10.38
CA ILE A 306 8.03 -12.67 -10.03
C ILE A 306 9.46 -12.40 -10.52
N ASP A 307 9.63 -12.05 -11.79
CA ASP A 307 10.94 -11.87 -12.38
C ASP A 307 11.73 -10.74 -11.72
N ALA A 308 11.06 -9.61 -11.43
CA ALA A 308 11.66 -8.52 -10.68
C ALA A 308 12.11 -8.97 -9.28
N ALA A 309 11.26 -9.71 -8.56
CA ALA A 309 11.55 -10.16 -7.21
C ALA A 309 12.69 -11.19 -7.14
N TRP A 310 12.83 -12.06 -8.13
CA TRP A 310 13.90 -13.05 -8.16
C TRP A 310 15.22 -12.55 -8.73
N SER A 311 15.18 -11.51 -9.58
CA SER A 311 16.39 -10.88 -10.13
C SER A 311 17.02 -9.86 -9.18
N TYR A 312 16.25 -9.35 -8.20
CA TYR A 312 16.75 -8.33 -7.28
C TYR A 312 17.84 -8.89 -6.35
N GLN A 313 18.99 -8.20 -6.31
CA GLN A 313 20.12 -8.51 -5.43
C GLN A 313 20.22 -7.42 -4.35
N ARG A 314 20.05 -7.79 -3.08
CA ARG A 314 20.23 -6.85 -1.97
C ARG A 314 21.71 -6.58 -1.74
N SER A 315 22.06 -5.31 -1.59
CA SER A 315 23.36 -4.87 -1.09
C SER A 315 23.38 -4.79 0.44
N ALA A 316 24.57 -4.66 1.02
CA ALA A 316 24.71 -4.44 2.47
C ALA A 316 24.03 -3.15 2.95
N ASP A 317 23.94 -2.13 2.08
CA ASP A 317 23.32 -0.84 2.38
C ASP A 317 21.78 -0.84 2.20
N ASP A 318 21.24 -1.95 1.71
CA ASP A 318 19.79 -2.15 1.53
C ASP A 318 19.32 -3.40 2.29
N PRO A 319 19.46 -3.41 3.63
CA PRO A 319 18.99 -4.53 4.43
C PRO A 319 17.47 -4.67 4.28
N ARG A 320 16.97 -5.92 4.29
CA ARG A 320 15.53 -6.15 4.29
C ARG A 320 14.91 -5.52 5.52
N LYS A 321 13.96 -4.65 5.29
CA LYS A 321 13.12 -4.15 6.37
C LYS A 321 12.01 -5.17 6.56
N VAL A 322 12.11 -5.95 7.60
CA VAL A 322 11.00 -6.80 8.04
C VAL A 322 9.85 -5.87 8.46
N TRP A 323 8.80 -5.85 7.67
CA TRP A 323 7.60 -5.13 8.00
C TRP A 323 6.78 -6.03 8.85
N TYR A 324 6.83 -5.74 9.95
CA TYR A 324 5.88 -5.84 10.79
C TYR A 324 5.29 -6.71 11.25
N PRO A 325 4.93 -6.86 12.39
CA PRO A 325 3.61 -7.41 12.60
C PRO A 325 2.66 -6.45 11.91
N GLY A 326 2.00 -6.94 10.94
CA GLY A 326 0.96 -6.26 10.22
C GLY A 326 -0.09 -5.69 11.11
#